data_b3d40e472775a98701f5ef3cf15bb1e6
#
_entry.id   b3d40e472775a98701f5ef3cf15bb1e6
#
_cell.length_a   1.000
_cell.length_b   1.000
_cell.length_c   1.000
_cell.angle_alpha   90.00
_cell.angle_beta   90.00
_cell.angle_gamma   90.00
#
_symmetry.space_group_name_H-M   'P 1'
#
loop_
_entity.id
_entity.type
_entity.pdbx_description
1 polymer ?
#
loop_
_entity_poly.entity_id
_entity_poly.type
_entity_poly.pdbx_seq_one_letter_code
_entity_poly.pdbx_strand_id
1 'polypeptide(L)'
;MKARYRLLSLFMAFLFIMALLPVSALADEAEQLTIEDAAAELMEHSTTTEEQAMAVYRYIARYFRYDYDLYHAVLVKEITRYTPDPLRTLNVRRGVCYDVAVLYTALLHSQGISVKVVNGYLGVYHAWNSMYDAENNRWVSLDVTMDLRRSRRRREWHEIGHASYTVKSEVLYE
;
A
#
# COMPACT_ATOMS: atom_id res chain seq x y z
N MET A 1 66.18 5.36 0.10
CA MET A 1 65.31 5.15 -1.11
C MET A 1 64.49 3.88 -1.10
N LYS A 2 64.90 2.75 -0.53
CA LYS A 2 64.14 1.47 -0.57
C LYS A 2 62.81 1.44 0.21
N ALA A 3 62.62 2.28 1.23
CA ALA A 3 61.36 2.31 2.03
C ALA A 3 60.17 2.98 1.31
N ARG A 4 60.45 3.98 0.45
CA ARG A 4 59.38 4.71 -0.28
C ARG A 4 58.70 3.84 -1.36
N TYR A 5 59.40 2.93 -1.98
CA TYR A 5 58.84 2.04 -3.01
C TYR A 5 58.01 0.90 -2.41
N ARG A 6 58.28 0.47 -1.18
CA ARG A 6 57.46 -0.55 -0.49
C ARG A 6 56.11 -0.02 -0.09
N LEU A 7 56.01 1.24 0.35
CA LEU A 7 54.70 1.87 0.65
C LEU A 7 53.86 2.09 -0.61
N LEU A 8 54.49 2.52 -1.72
CA LEU A 8 53.78 2.70 -3.00
C LEU A 8 53.24 1.38 -3.55
N SER A 9 54.04 0.30 -3.43
CA SER A 9 53.64 -1.04 -3.88
C SER A 9 52.47 -1.61 -3.06
N LEU A 10 52.44 -1.40 -1.75
CA LEU A 10 51.32 -1.83 -0.89
C LEU A 10 50.04 -1.04 -1.15
N PHE A 11 50.19 0.25 -1.44
CA PHE A 11 49.01 1.09 -1.78
C PHE A 11 48.43 0.75 -3.14
N MET A 12 49.27 0.46 -4.13
CA MET A 12 48.81 -0.02 -5.45
C MET A 12 48.18 -1.42 -5.40
N ALA A 13 48.69 -2.32 -4.56
CA ALA A 13 48.12 -3.64 -4.34
C ALA A 13 46.73 -3.55 -3.66
N PHE A 14 46.57 -2.63 -2.69
CA PHE A 14 45.31 -2.39 -2.02
C PHE A 14 44.25 -1.81 -2.97
N LEU A 15 44.63 -0.86 -3.83
CA LEU A 15 43.74 -0.31 -4.86
C LEU A 15 43.34 -1.37 -5.90
N PHE A 16 44.25 -2.30 -6.23
CA PHE A 16 43.94 -3.36 -7.20
C PHE A 16 43.00 -4.44 -6.61
N ILE A 17 43.12 -4.74 -5.32
CA ILE A 17 42.22 -5.66 -4.62
C ILE A 17 40.80 -5.06 -4.51
N MET A 18 40.68 -3.75 -4.24
CA MET A 18 39.36 -3.07 -4.23
C MET A 18 38.70 -3.03 -5.60
N ALA A 19 39.50 -3.01 -6.70
CA ALA A 19 38.97 -3.05 -8.05
C ALA A 19 38.51 -4.44 -8.53
N LEU A 20 38.86 -5.51 -7.78
CA LEU A 20 38.50 -6.90 -8.06
C LEU A 20 37.27 -7.36 -7.27
N LEU A 21 36.72 -6.54 -6.38
CA LEU A 21 35.44 -6.86 -5.76
C LEU A 21 34.36 -6.80 -6.85
N PRO A 22 33.56 -7.87 -7.06
CA PRO A 22 32.51 -7.83 -8.03
C PRO A 22 31.54 -6.72 -7.63
N VAL A 23 31.17 -5.86 -8.60
CA VAL A 23 30.18 -4.79 -8.42
C VAL A 23 28.85 -5.33 -7.87
N SER A 24 28.59 -6.61 -8.07
CA SER A 24 27.46 -7.33 -7.47
C SER A 24 27.52 -7.47 -5.95
N ALA A 25 28.69 -7.31 -5.33
CA ALA A 25 28.84 -7.31 -3.85
C ALA A 25 28.52 -5.93 -3.24
N LEU A 26 28.35 -4.90 -4.09
CA LEU A 26 27.93 -3.54 -3.71
C LEU A 26 26.55 -3.20 -4.28
N ALA A 27 25.88 -4.13 -4.98
CA ALA A 27 24.45 -4.09 -5.13
C ALA A 27 23.91 -4.48 -3.74
N ASP A 28 23.82 -3.49 -2.87
CA ASP A 28 22.86 -3.47 -1.78
C ASP A 28 21.56 -3.93 -2.44
N GLU A 29 21.08 -5.13 -2.10
CA GLU A 29 19.74 -5.53 -2.47
C GLU A 29 18.88 -4.43 -1.84
N ALA A 30 18.46 -3.46 -2.67
CA ALA A 30 17.53 -2.45 -2.24
C ALA A 30 16.35 -3.27 -1.73
N GLU A 31 16.23 -3.36 -0.40
CA GLU A 31 15.24 -4.16 0.31
C GLU A 31 13.90 -3.75 -0.26
N GLN A 32 13.32 -4.65 -1.05
CA GLN A 32 12.11 -4.35 -1.80
C GLN A 32 10.99 -4.23 -0.77
N LEU A 33 10.48 -3.02 -0.58
CA LEU A 33 9.41 -2.72 0.35
C LEU A 33 8.27 -3.72 0.14
N THR A 34 7.98 -4.53 1.15
CA THR A 34 6.86 -5.47 1.16
C THR A 34 5.59 -4.81 1.69
N ILE A 35 4.46 -5.48 1.54
CA ILE A 35 3.20 -5.03 2.15
C ILE A 35 3.32 -5.08 3.67
N GLU A 36 3.95 -6.13 4.20
CA GLU A 36 4.18 -6.36 5.63
C GLU A 36 5.02 -5.25 6.26
N ASP A 37 6.14 -4.88 5.63
CA ASP A 37 7.04 -3.82 6.13
C ASP A 37 6.34 -2.46 6.11
N ALA A 38 5.65 -2.14 5.01
CA ALA A 38 4.88 -0.90 4.91
C ALA A 38 3.76 -0.82 5.96
N ALA A 39 3.07 -1.93 6.21
CA ALA A 39 2.02 -2.00 7.22
C ALA A 39 2.59 -1.83 8.63
N ALA A 40 3.68 -2.54 8.96
CA ALA A 40 4.35 -2.45 10.24
C ALA A 40 4.81 -1.01 10.54
N GLU A 41 5.45 -0.34 9.57
CA GLU A 41 5.88 1.06 9.72
C GLU A 41 4.69 2.00 9.93
N LEU A 42 3.62 1.84 9.14
CA LEU A 42 2.43 2.70 9.26
C LEU A 42 1.72 2.57 10.60
N MET A 43 1.75 1.38 11.21
CA MET A 43 1.02 1.06 12.44
C MET A 43 1.90 1.08 13.70
N GLU A 44 3.20 1.39 13.59
CA GLU A 44 4.19 1.30 14.68
C GLU A 44 3.75 1.97 15.99
N HIS A 45 3.02 3.08 15.89
CA HIS A 45 2.57 3.85 17.07
C HIS A 45 1.09 3.65 17.39
N SER A 46 0.43 2.68 16.77
CA SER A 46 -0.98 2.38 16.97
C SER A 46 -1.16 1.24 17.96
N THR A 47 -2.11 1.38 18.88
CA THR A 47 -2.35 0.44 20.00
C THR A 47 -3.68 -0.29 19.89
N THR A 48 -4.62 0.22 19.08
CA THR A 48 -5.94 -0.38 18.85
C THR A 48 -6.15 -0.68 17.38
N THR A 49 -7.08 -1.58 17.08
CA THR A 49 -7.46 -1.92 15.70
C THR A 49 -7.93 -0.68 14.94
N GLU A 50 -8.70 0.20 15.58
CA GLU A 50 -9.17 1.45 14.98
C GLU A 50 -8.02 2.40 14.64
N GLU A 51 -7.04 2.58 15.56
CA GLU A 51 -5.86 3.41 15.32
C GLU A 51 -5.01 2.88 14.16
N GLN A 52 -4.80 1.56 14.10
CA GLN A 52 -4.07 0.89 13.02
C GLN A 52 -4.75 1.12 11.66
N ALA A 53 -6.05 0.87 11.61
CA ALA A 53 -6.85 1.09 10.42
C ALA A 53 -6.87 2.55 9.98
N MET A 54 -6.95 3.48 10.95
CA MET A 54 -6.89 4.92 10.72
C MET A 54 -5.52 5.37 10.17
N ALA A 55 -4.42 4.79 10.65
CA ALA A 55 -3.07 5.11 10.17
C ALA A 55 -2.94 4.77 8.67
N VAL A 56 -3.35 3.56 8.27
CA VAL A 56 -3.37 3.14 6.85
C VAL A 56 -4.34 3.99 6.02
N TYR A 57 -5.53 4.27 6.55
CA TYR A 57 -6.52 5.13 5.89
C TYR A 57 -5.94 6.49 5.55
N ARG A 58 -5.35 7.17 6.54
CA ARG A 58 -4.75 8.50 6.40
C ARG A 58 -3.58 8.50 5.41
N TYR A 59 -2.75 7.46 5.46
CA TYR A 59 -1.64 7.30 4.52
C TYR A 59 -2.16 7.24 3.08
N ILE A 60 -3.09 6.36 2.78
CA ILE A 60 -3.66 6.22 1.44
C ILE A 60 -4.35 7.52 1.04
N ALA A 61 -5.25 8.05 1.88
CA ALA A 61 -5.98 9.28 1.58
C ALA A 61 -5.06 10.48 1.30
N ARG A 62 -3.88 10.53 1.94
CA ARG A 62 -2.93 11.65 1.80
C ARG A 62 -2.03 11.54 0.59
N TYR A 63 -1.53 10.34 0.31
CA TYR A 63 -0.44 10.17 -0.64
C TYR A 63 -0.85 9.56 -1.97
N PHE A 64 -2.04 8.96 -2.05
CA PHE A 64 -2.51 8.30 -3.27
C PHE A 64 -3.38 9.22 -4.12
N ARG A 65 -3.59 8.80 -5.37
CA ARG A 65 -4.46 9.47 -6.34
C ARG A 65 -5.38 8.47 -7.01
N TYR A 66 -6.59 8.92 -7.32
CA TYR A 66 -7.52 8.12 -8.10
C TYR A 66 -7.06 8.03 -9.55
N ASP A 67 -7.08 6.83 -10.12
CA ASP A 67 -6.68 6.55 -11.52
C ASP A 67 -7.88 6.70 -12.46
N TYR A 68 -8.09 7.92 -12.94
CA TYR A 68 -9.19 8.19 -13.88
C TYR A 68 -8.94 7.58 -15.27
N ASP A 69 -7.69 7.39 -15.70
CA ASP A 69 -7.36 6.79 -16.99
C ASP A 69 -7.71 5.30 -16.97
N LEU A 70 -7.28 4.58 -15.92
CA LEU A 70 -7.66 3.18 -15.70
C LEU A 70 -9.16 3.03 -15.53
N TYR A 71 -9.80 3.91 -14.74
CA TYR A 71 -11.26 3.90 -14.56
C TYR A 71 -11.99 4.03 -15.91
N HIS A 72 -11.55 4.97 -16.76
CA HIS A 72 -12.12 5.16 -18.08
C HIS A 72 -11.94 3.92 -18.97
N ALA A 73 -10.73 3.36 -19.03
CA ALA A 73 -10.44 2.16 -19.83
C ALA A 73 -11.30 0.95 -19.44
N VAL A 74 -11.55 0.78 -18.11
CA VAL A 74 -12.48 -0.25 -17.61
C VAL A 74 -13.92 0.06 -17.98
N LEU A 75 -14.35 1.32 -17.85
CA LEU A 75 -15.72 1.74 -18.12
C LEU A 75 -16.09 1.55 -19.60
N VAL A 76 -15.20 1.89 -20.54
CA VAL A 76 -15.41 1.72 -21.99
C VAL A 76 -15.06 0.31 -22.49
N LYS A 77 -14.74 -0.61 -21.59
CA LYS A 77 -14.42 -2.02 -21.88
C LYS A 77 -13.15 -2.24 -22.72
N GLU A 78 -12.22 -1.30 -22.73
CA GLU A 78 -10.86 -1.53 -23.25
C GLU A 78 -10.13 -2.56 -22.38
N ILE A 79 -10.39 -2.54 -21.08
CA ILE A 79 -9.92 -3.54 -20.11
C ILE A 79 -11.14 -4.33 -19.63
N THR A 80 -11.23 -5.60 -20.01
CA THR A 80 -12.37 -6.48 -19.67
C THR A 80 -12.07 -7.42 -18.50
N ARG A 81 -10.80 -7.63 -18.16
CA ARG A 81 -10.34 -8.40 -17.01
C ARG A 81 -9.29 -7.60 -16.27
N TYR A 82 -9.56 -7.34 -15.00
CA TYR A 82 -8.65 -6.57 -14.16
C TYR A 82 -8.49 -7.26 -12.80
N THR A 83 -7.24 -7.52 -12.43
CA THR A 83 -6.87 -8.05 -11.10
C THR A 83 -6.01 -7.00 -10.41
N PRO A 84 -6.43 -6.48 -9.25
CA PRO A 84 -5.61 -5.56 -8.48
C PRO A 84 -4.33 -6.24 -7.98
N ASP A 85 -3.25 -5.47 -7.96
CA ASP A 85 -1.98 -5.84 -7.36
C ASP A 85 -1.68 -4.84 -6.23
N PRO A 86 -1.76 -5.25 -4.95
CA PRO A 86 -1.57 -4.35 -3.83
C PRO A 86 -0.15 -3.78 -3.75
N LEU A 87 0.88 -4.58 -4.04
CA LEU A 87 2.27 -4.12 -4.00
C LEU A 87 2.54 -3.10 -5.11
N ARG A 88 2.06 -3.35 -6.33
CA ARG A 88 2.11 -2.37 -7.41
C ARG A 88 1.37 -1.09 -7.01
N THR A 89 0.16 -1.20 -6.46
CA THR A 89 -0.66 -0.05 -6.06
C THR A 89 0.04 0.77 -4.98
N LEU A 90 0.68 0.13 -4.01
CA LEU A 90 1.49 0.77 -2.98
C LEU A 90 2.63 1.59 -3.61
N ASN A 91 3.38 0.99 -4.52
CA ASN A 91 4.55 1.62 -5.14
C ASN A 91 4.18 2.79 -6.07
N VAL A 92 3.14 2.64 -6.90
CA VAL A 92 2.73 3.70 -7.84
C VAL A 92 1.83 4.76 -7.20
N ARG A 93 1.27 4.50 -6.02
CA ARG A 93 0.37 5.39 -5.27
C ARG A 93 -0.80 5.89 -6.11
N ARG A 94 -1.31 5.03 -6.96
CA ARG A 94 -2.41 5.34 -7.88
C ARG A 94 -3.23 4.08 -8.16
N GLY A 95 -4.57 4.21 -8.15
CA GLY A 95 -5.47 3.11 -8.46
C GLY A 95 -6.93 3.54 -8.51
N VAL A 96 -7.80 2.63 -8.97
CA VAL A 96 -9.26 2.78 -8.88
C VAL A 96 -9.77 2.26 -7.52
N CYS A 97 -11.07 2.33 -7.28
CA CYS A 97 -11.68 1.89 -6.01
C CYS A 97 -11.29 0.45 -5.62
N TYR A 98 -11.22 -0.45 -6.58
CA TYR A 98 -10.88 -1.85 -6.33
C TYR A 98 -9.40 -2.01 -5.93
N ASP A 99 -8.46 -1.28 -6.58
CA ASP A 99 -7.04 -1.29 -6.19
C ASP A 99 -6.85 -0.79 -4.76
N VAL A 100 -7.52 0.32 -4.44
CA VAL A 100 -7.43 0.96 -3.12
C VAL A 100 -8.00 0.05 -2.05
N ALA A 101 -9.15 -0.58 -2.31
CA ALA A 101 -9.77 -1.51 -1.36
C ALA A 101 -8.91 -2.75 -1.13
N VAL A 102 -8.31 -3.33 -2.18
CA VAL A 102 -7.42 -4.49 -2.07
C VAL A 102 -6.11 -4.11 -1.35
N LEU A 103 -5.52 -2.96 -1.65
CA LEU A 103 -4.33 -2.47 -0.94
C LEU A 103 -4.62 -2.25 0.56
N TYR A 104 -5.73 -1.58 0.88
CA TYR A 104 -6.12 -1.36 2.27
C TYR A 104 -6.31 -2.68 3.01
N THR A 105 -6.96 -3.65 2.37
CA THR A 105 -7.12 -5.02 2.89
C THR A 105 -5.77 -5.69 3.12
N ALA A 106 -4.86 -5.66 2.14
CA ALA A 106 -3.57 -6.33 2.24
C ALA A 106 -2.72 -5.77 3.39
N LEU A 107 -2.71 -4.44 3.57
CA LEU A 107 -1.99 -3.77 4.66
C LEU A 107 -2.55 -4.13 6.04
N LEU A 108 -3.87 -4.15 6.22
CA LEU A 108 -4.48 -4.52 7.51
C LEU A 108 -4.33 -6.01 7.81
N HIS A 109 -4.59 -6.85 6.80
CA HIS A 109 -4.52 -8.31 6.96
C HIS A 109 -3.10 -8.79 7.30
N SER A 110 -2.05 -8.17 6.73
CA SER A 110 -0.66 -8.50 7.07
C SER A 110 -0.32 -8.29 8.55
N GLN A 111 -1.11 -7.49 9.26
CA GLN A 111 -0.98 -7.26 10.70
C GLN A 111 -2.03 -8.01 11.53
N GLY A 112 -2.69 -9.01 10.93
CA GLY A 112 -3.65 -9.89 11.59
C GLY A 112 -5.04 -9.28 11.83
N ILE A 113 -5.39 -8.17 11.16
CA ILE A 113 -6.71 -7.56 11.27
C ILE A 113 -7.64 -8.20 10.24
N SER A 114 -8.77 -8.75 10.70
CA SER A 114 -9.80 -9.30 9.81
C SER A 114 -10.48 -8.19 9.01
N VAL A 115 -10.45 -8.31 7.69
CA VAL A 115 -10.96 -7.27 6.79
C VAL A 115 -11.57 -7.86 5.54
N LYS A 116 -12.62 -7.22 5.03
CA LYS A 116 -13.32 -7.59 3.81
C LYS A 116 -13.11 -6.55 2.72
N VAL A 117 -12.92 -7.01 1.50
CA VAL A 117 -13.22 -6.22 0.31
C VAL A 117 -14.71 -6.38 -0.01
N VAL A 118 -15.43 -5.29 -0.04
CA VAL A 118 -16.87 -5.26 -0.32
C VAL A 118 -17.08 -4.66 -1.70
N ASN A 119 -17.83 -5.34 -2.54
CA ASN A 119 -18.23 -4.88 -3.87
C ASN A 119 -19.73 -4.62 -3.91
N GLY A 120 -20.12 -3.55 -4.56
CA GLY A 120 -21.53 -3.18 -4.65
C GLY A 120 -21.76 -1.93 -5.48
N TYR A 121 -22.73 -1.13 -5.09
CA TYR A 121 -23.10 0.09 -5.79
C TYR A 121 -23.15 1.30 -4.85
N LEU A 122 -22.59 2.40 -5.35
CA LEU A 122 -22.74 3.76 -4.85
C LEU A 122 -23.11 4.65 -6.05
N GLY A 123 -24.33 4.49 -6.57
CA GLY A 123 -24.72 5.06 -7.85
C GLY A 123 -24.10 4.34 -9.06
N VAL A 124 -22.82 3.97 -8.97
CA VAL A 124 -22.06 3.15 -9.93
C VAL A 124 -21.47 1.94 -9.21
N TYR A 125 -20.98 0.94 -9.98
CA TYR A 125 -20.27 -0.20 -9.39
C TYR A 125 -19.02 0.29 -8.66
N HIS A 126 -18.82 -0.18 -7.42
CA HIS A 126 -17.85 0.37 -6.49
C HIS A 126 -17.30 -0.69 -5.56
N ALA A 127 -16.08 -0.47 -5.05
CA ALA A 127 -15.43 -1.31 -4.04
C ALA A 127 -15.01 -0.46 -2.84
N TRP A 128 -15.19 -1.03 -1.64
CA TRP A 128 -14.79 -0.44 -0.35
C TRP A 128 -14.39 -1.52 0.63
N ASN A 129 -14.19 -1.18 1.90
CA ASN A 129 -13.75 -2.12 2.93
C ASN A 129 -14.74 -2.22 4.09
N SER A 130 -14.73 -3.38 4.74
CA SER A 130 -15.29 -3.57 6.08
C SER A 130 -14.25 -4.28 6.93
N MET A 131 -13.81 -3.67 8.02
CA MET A 131 -12.86 -4.23 8.96
C MET A 131 -13.54 -4.63 10.26
N TYR A 132 -12.98 -5.61 10.96
CA TYR A 132 -13.45 -5.99 12.27
C TYR A 132 -12.70 -5.21 13.36
N ASP A 133 -13.44 -4.40 14.10
CA ASP A 133 -12.98 -3.67 15.26
C ASP A 133 -13.07 -4.62 16.49
N ALA A 134 -11.94 -5.19 16.85
CA ALA A 134 -11.89 -6.22 17.89
C ALA A 134 -12.23 -5.68 19.28
N GLU A 135 -11.86 -4.44 19.58
CA GLU A 135 -12.11 -3.81 20.87
C GLU A 135 -13.61 -3.57 21.10
N ASN A 136 -14.34 -3.23 20.06
CA ASN A 136 -15.77 -2.94 20.12
C ASN A 136 -16.65 -4.09 19.59
N ASN A 137 -16.04 -5.20 19.16
CA ASN A 137 -16.74 -6.40 18.66
C ASN A 137 -17.74 -6.07 17.54
N ARG A 138 -17.32 -5.29 16.54
CA ARG A 138 -18.19 -4.83 15.44
C ARG A 138 -17.46 -4.75 14.12
N TRP A 139 -18.19 -4.90 13.03
CA TRP A 139 -17.70 -4.58 11.69
C TRP A 139 -17.91 -3.09 11.40
N VAL A 140 -16.84 -2.43 10.93
CA VAL A 140 -16.83 -1.02 10.52
C VAL A 140 -16.59 -0.94 9.03
N SER A 141 -17.54 -0.36 8.30
CA SER A 141 -17.40 -0.15 6.86
C SER A 141 -16.84 1.23 6.56
N LEU A 142 -15.82 1.29 5.69
CA LEU A 142 -15.12 2.53 5.34
C LEU A 142 -14.76 2.56 3.85
N ASP A 143 -14.68 3.77 3.33
CA ASP A 143 -14.38 4.02 1.92
C ASP A 143 -13.29 5.06 1.74
N VAL A 144 -12.04 4.58 1.71
CA VAL A 144 -10.86 5.44 1.49
C VAL A 144 -10.91 6.14 0.13
N THR A 145 -11.51 5.49 -0.87
CA THR A 145 -11.59 6.01 -2.24
C THR A 145 -12.37 7.31 -2.33
N MET A 146 -13.38 7.48 -1.49
CA MET A 146 -14.17 8.73 -1.47
C MET A 146 -13.29 9.93 -1.13
N ASP A 147 -12.30 9.76 -0.27
CA ASP A 147 -11.37 10.84 0.09
C ASP A 147 -10.31 11.10 -0.97
N LEU A 148 -9.95 10.10 -1.81
CA LEU A 148 -9.08 10.34 -2.96
C LEU A 148 -9.72 11.25 -4.00
N ARG A 149 -11.05 11.21 -4.10
CA ARG A 149 -11.86 12.01 -5.04
C ARG A 149 -12.21 13.40 -4.50
N ARG A 150 -12.07 13.61 -3.19
CA ARG A 150 -12.36 14.89 -2.52
C ARG A 150 -11.12 15.80 -2.49
N SER A 151 -11.34 17.10 -2.35
CA SER A 151 -10.24 18.06 -2.17
C SER A 151 -9.49 17.77 -0.87
N ARG A 152 -8.15 17.94 -0.87
CA ARG A 152 -7.23 17.64 0.25
C ARG A 152 -7.59 18.26 1.61
N ARG A 153 -8.53 19.19 1.68
CA ARG A 153 -8.94 19.89 2.90
C ARG A 153 -9.98 19.17 3.76
N ARG A 154 -10.59 18.08 3.28
CA ARG A 154 -11.68 17.35 3.96
C ARG A 154 -11.43 15.84 3.98
N ARG A 155 -10.24 15.42 4.33
CA ARG A 155 -9.88 14.01 4.42
C ARG A 155 -10.04 13.56 5.86
N GLU A 156 -11.23 13.11 6.20
CA GLU A 156 -11.58 12.55 7.48
C GLU A 156 -11.95 11.08 7.31
N TRP A 157 -11.81 10.33 8.37
CA TRP A 157 -12.29 8.95 8.46
C TRP A 157 -13.77 8.90 8.01
N HIS A 158 -14.01 8.15 6.96
CA HIS A 158 -15.33 8.05 6.36
C HIS A 158 -15.95 6.69 6.68
N GLU A 159 -16.61 6.61 7.83
CA GLU A 159 -17.46 5.47 8.15
C GLU A 159 -18.72 5.53 7.30
N ILE A 160 -19.02 4.43 6.60
CA ILE A 160 -20.16 4.36 5.68
C ILE A 160 -21.45 4.25 6.47
N GLY A 161 -22.31 5.25 6.38
CA GLY A 161 -23.74 5.11 6.72
C GLY A 161 -24.47 4.30 5.65
N HIS A 162 -25.24 3.31 6.03
CA HIS A 162 -25.80 2.25 5.18
C HIS A 162 -26.77 2.70 4.06
N ALA A 163 -27.23 3.95 4.06
CA ALA A 163 -28.33 4.39 3.18
C ALA A 163 -27.97 4.54 1.69
N SER A 164 -26.69 4.65 1.33
CA SER A 164 -26.25 4.96 -0.04
C SER A 164 -25.49 3.83 -0.74
N TYR A 165 -25.14 2.77 -0.01
CA TYR A 165 -24.34 1.65 -0.50
C TYR A 165 -25.17 0.38 -0.56
N THR A 166 -25.13 -0.31 -1.70
CA THR A 166 -25.78 -1.62 -1.89
C THR A 166 -24.72 -2.68 -2.08
N VAL A 167 -24.59 -3.61 -1.13
CA VAL A 167 -23.65 -4.72 -1.18
C VAL A 167 -24.06 -5.74 -2.23
N LYS A 168 -23.10 -6.26 -3.01
CA LYS A 168 -23.25 -7.37 -3.95
C LYS A 168 -22.47 -8.60 -3.54
N SER A 169 -21.24 -8.41 -3.09
CA SER A 169 -20.38 -9.48 -2.61
C SER A 169 -19.35 -8.96 -1.61
N GLU A 170 -18.94 -9.85 -0.72
CA GLU A 170 -17.88 -9.60 0.25
C GLU A 170 -16.84 -10.73 0.13
N VAL A 171 -15.56 -10.39 0.19
CA VAL A 171 -14.45 -11.33 0.29
C VAL A 171 -13.74 -11.05 1.60
N LEU A 172 -13.80 -12.01 2.52
CA LEU A 172 -13.12 -11.94 3.82
C LEU A 172 -11.66 -12.39 3.65
N TYR A 173 -10.77 -11.67 4.26
CA TYR A 173 -9.37 -12.04 4.45
C TYR A 173 -9.16 -12.28 5.95
N GLU A 174 -8.81 -13.53 6.29
CA GLU A 174 -8.53 -14.01 7.66
C GLU A 174 -7.07 -14.43 7.81
#